data_c49033b06076eb292ba46428cfde7021
#
_entry.id   c49033b06076eb292ba46428cfde7021
#
_cell.length_a   1.000
_cell.length_b   1.000
_cell.length_c   1.000
_cell.angle_alpha   90.00
_cell.angle_beta   90.00
_cell.angle_gamma   90.00
#
_symmetry.space_group_name_H-M   'P 1'
#
loop_
_entity.id
_entity.type
_entity.pdbx_description
1 polymer ?
#
loop_
_entity_poly.entity_id
_entity_poly.type
_entity_poly.pdbx_seq_one_letter_code
_entity_poly.pdbx_strand_id
1 'polypeptide(L)'
;MKSGRYFFILFLILLIMPAYAQKGVDITGTVIEEGTNEPIEQATVRLLSVKDSSMIGGVATSRNGSFMLKNIKNGSYLLHVSFVGFDPLYQPLRVTGKTNPVKLGKLALTDGAIQLGEAVVIGKAPEVTVRNDTMEYN
;
A
#
# COMPACT_ATOMS: atom_id res chain seq x y z
N MET A 1 25.70 41.53 35.31
CA MET A 1 24.39 41.95 34.84
C MET A 1 24.29 42.00 33.32
N LYS A 2 25.38 42.31 32.63
CA LYS A 2 25.36 42.33 31.14
C LYS A 2 25.30 40.95 30.53
N SER A 3 25.80 39.91 31.20
CA SER A 3 25.78 38.51 30.70
C SER A 3 24.39 37.91 30.60
N GLY A 4 23.45 38.33 31.45
CA GLY A 4 22.09 37.82 31.39
C GLY A 4 21.33 38.26 30.15
N ARG A 5 21.65 39.41 29.61
CA ARG A 5 21.01 39.90 28.38
C ARG A 5 21.43 39.09 27.18
N TYR A 6 22.69 38.69 27.11
CA TYR A 6 23.18 37.87 26.02
C TYR A 6 22.71 36.42 26.14
N PHE A 7 22.56 35.94 27.37
CA PHE A 7 22.01 34.63 27.62
C PHE A 7 20.55 34.53 27.13
N PHE A 8 19.79 35.60 27.33
CA PHE A 8 18.41 35.66 26.88
C PHE A 8 18.31 35.72 25.36
N ILE A 9 19.22 36.47 24.73
CA ILE A 9 19.30 36.57 23.26
C ILE A 9 19.72 35.22 22.67
N LEU A 10 20.68 34.55 23.27
CA LEU A 10 21.15 33.24 22.86
C LEU A 10 20.00 32.19 22.96
N PHE A 11 19.23 32.28 24.05
CA PHE A 11 18.07 31.40 24.28
C PHE A 11 16.98 31.67 23.23
N LEU A 12 16.78 32.92 22.88
CA LEU A 12 15.78 33.30 21.87
C LEU A 12 16.18 32.81 20.47
N ILE A 13 17.48 32.83 20.18
CA ILE A 13 18.02 32.36 18.89
C ILE A 13 17.84 30.84 18.76
N LEU A 14 17.94 30.12 19.89
CA LEU A 14 17.77 28.66 19.89
C LEU A 14 16.34 28.24 19.57
N LEU A 15 15.37 29.14 19.78
CA LEU A 15 13.95 28.89 19.49
C LEU A 15 13.61 29.05 17.99
N ILE A 16 14.54 29.59 17.19
CA ILE A 16 14.29 29.84 15.77
C ILE A 16 14.86 28.71 14.90
N MET A 17 15.11 27.54 15.48
CA MET A 17 15.51 26.41 14.64
C MET A 17 14.33 26.04 13.74
N PRO A 18 14.46 26.20 12.43
CA PRO A 18 13.42 25.76 11.53
C PRO A 18 13.30 24.24 11.69
N ALA A 19 12.13 23.81 12.09
CA ALA A 19 11.81 22.39 12.03
C ALA A 19 11.79 22.03 10.56
N TYR A 20 12.86 21.47 10.07
CA TYR A 20 12.88 20.86 8.74
C TYR A 20 11.97 19.65 8.81
N ALA A 21 10.69 19.90 8.61
CA ALA A 21 9.71 18.83 8.48
C ALA A 21 10.13 18.02 7.26
N GLN A 22 10.44 16.76 7.48
CA GLN A 22 10.76 15.86 6.37
C GLN A 22 9.54 15.78 5.47
N LYS A 23 9.73 16.30 4.27
CA LYS A 23 8.70 16.28 3.25
C LYS A 23 8.47 14.83 2.85
N GLY A 24 7.24 14.35 3.05
CA GLY A 24 6.88 13.02 2.58
C GLY A 24 6.79 12.97 1.07
N VAL A 25 6.70 11.76 0.56
CA VAL A 25 6.60 11.46 -0.87
C VAL A 25 5.16 11.09 -1.19
N ASP A 26 4.65 11.54 -2.32
CA ASP A 26 3.34 11.16 -2.81
C ASP A 26 3.46 9.90 -3.66
N ILE A 27 2.49 8.99 -3.52
CA ILE A 27 2.43 7.75 -4.29
C ILE A 27 1.17 7.81 -5.16
N THR A 28 1.32 7.61 -6.46
CA THR A 28 0.21 7.66 -7.39
C THR A 28 0.12 6.38 -8.21
N GLY A 29 -1.07 6.06 -8.66
CA GLY A 29 -1.31 4.92 -9.52
C GLY A 29 -2.74 4.89 -10.00
N THR A 30 -3.04 3.90 -10.83
CA THR A 30 -4.38 3.68 -11.39
C THR A 30 -4.74 2.22 -11.22
N VAL A 31 -5.92 1.95 -10.67
CA VAL A 31 -6.44 0.59 -10.50
C VAL A 31 -7.35 0.26 -11.68
N ILE A 32 -7.07 -0.85 -12.32
CA ILE A 32 -7.82 -1.32 -13.49
C ILE A 32 -8.24 -2.78 -13.30
N GLU A 33 -9.21 -3.20 -14.10
CA GLU A 33 -9.59 -4.59 -14.18
C GLU A 33 -8.67 -5.32 -15.17
N GLU A 34 -8.15 -6.46 -14.76
CA GLU A 34 -7.33 -7.27 -15.65
C GLU A 34 -8.17 -7.82 -16.81
N GLY A 35 -7.65 -7.73 -18.01
CA GLY A 35 -8.31 -8.21 -19.22
C GLY A 35 -9.05 -7.12 -19.98
N THR A 36 -9.84 -6.29 -19.33
CA THR A 36 -10.57 -5.20 -19.98
C THR A 36 -9.82 -3.89 -19.96
N ASN A 37 -8.90 -3.72 -19.00
CA ASN A 37 -8.19 -2.47 -18.71
C ASN A 37 -9.11 -1.33 -18.29
N GLU A 38 -10.32 -1.64 -17.85
CA GLU A 38 -11.25 -0.61 -17.40
C GLU A 38 -10.89 -0.12 -16.01
N PRO A 39 -10.98 1.18 -15.75
CA PRO A 39 -10.67 1.70 -14.43
C PRO A 39 -11.70 1.25 -13.40
N ILE A 40 -11.23 0.95 -12.20
CA ILE A 40 -12.09 0.55 -11.08
C ILE A 40 -12.26 1.74 -10.15
N GLU A 41 -13.48 2.25 -10.08
CA GLU A 41 -13.86 3.33 -9.18
C GLU A 41 -14.14 2.77 -7.78
N GLN A 42 -13.77 3.53 -6.74
CA GLN A 42 -14.02 3.18 -5.34
C GLN A 42 -13.29 1.93 -4.85
N ALA A 43 -12.23 1.51 -5.53
CA ALA A 43 -11.34 0.49 -5.01
C ALA A 43 -10.61 1.03 -3.78
N THR A 44 -10.43 0.19 -2.78
CA THR A 44 -9.74 0.57 -1.55
C THR A 44 -8.24 0.33 -1.73
N VAL A 45 -7.46 1.39 -1.57
CA VAL A 45 -5.99 1.33 -1.62
C VAL A 45 -5.48 1.63 -0.22
N ARG A 46 -4.75 0.67 0.36
CA ARG A 46 -4.16 0.83 1.69
C ARG A 46 -2.66 0.64 1.62
N LEU A 47 -1.95 1.44 2.39
CA LEU A 47 -0.51 1.31 2.55
C LEU A 47 -0.22 0.76 3.94
N LEU A 48 0.42 -0.38 4.00
CA LEU A 48 0.69 -1.08 5.26
C LEU A 48 2.18 -1.05 5.55
N SER A 49 2.52 -0.96 6.82
CA SER A 49 3.90 -1.10 7.27
C SER A 49 4.32 -2.56 7.17
N VAL A 50 5.52 -2.80 6.63
CA VAL A 50 6.07 -4.16 6.53
C VAL A 50 6.41 -4.72 7.93
N LYS A 51 6.69 -3.84 8.88
CA LYS A 51 7.14 -4.28 10.22
C LYS A 51 6.03 -4.93 11.04
N ASP A 52 4.85 -4.33 11.02
CA ASP A 52 3.76 -4.72 11.92
C ASP A 52 2.40 -4.78 11.24
N SER A 53 2.37 -4.62 9.93
CA SER A 53 1.15 -4.59 9.12
C SER A 53 0.17 -3.49 9.50
N SER A 54 0.62 -2.49 10.26
CA SER A 54 -0.24 -1.36 10.61
C SER A 54 -0.55 -0.51 9.38
N MET A 55 -1.74 0.08 9.35
CA MET A 55 -2.15 0.93 8.25
C MET A 55 -1.50 2.30 8.37
N ILE A 56 -0.71 2.66 7.36
CA ILE A 56 -0.05 3.97 7.28
C ILE A 56 -0.96 4.99 6.63
N GLY A 57 -1.70 4.58 5.61
CA GLY A 57 -2.63 5.45 4.91
C GLY A 57 -3.55 4.65 4.01
N GLY A 58 -4.62 5.28 3.57
CA GLY A 58 -5.58 4.65 2.69
C GLY A 58 -6.43 5.66 1.95
N VAL A 59 -6.80 5.32 0.73
CA VAL A 59 -7.68 6.14 -0.11
C VAL A 59 -8.57 5.21 -0.95
N ALA A 60 -9.63 5.77 -1.51
CA ALA A 60 -10.43 5.11 -2.52
C ALA A 60 -10.07 5.69 -3.89
N THR A 61 -10.12 4.86 -4.93
CA THR A 61 -9.85 5.32 -6.29
C THR A 61 -10.97 6.24 -6.79
N SER A 62 -10.59 7.17 -7.66
CA SER A 62 -11.52 8.07 -8.31
C SER A 62 -12.24 7.38 -9.47
N ARG A 63 -13.10 8.13 -10.15
CA ARG A 63 -13.90 7.62 -11.26
C ARG A 63 -13.04 7.03 -12.39
N ASN A 64 -11.85 7.57 -12.60
CA ASN A 64 -10.91 7.05 -13.61
C ASN A 64 -9.93 6.02 -13.03
N GLY A 65 -10.20 5.50 -11.83
CA GLY A 65 -9.38 4.49 -11.18
C GLY A 65 -8.10 5.01 -10.54
N SER A 66 -7.83 6.31 -10.62
CA SER A 66 -6.60 6.88 -10.08
C SER A 66 -6.67 7.08 -8.57
N PHE A 67 -5.51 7.02 -7.93
CA PHE A 67 -5.39 7.30 -6.50
C PHE A 67 -4.09 8.06 -6.23
N MET A 68 -4.06 8.73 -5.08
CA MET A 68 -2.86 9.41 -4.59
C MET A 68 -2.79 9.27 -3.07
N LEU A 69 -1.70 8.68 -2.61
CA LEU A 69 -1.34 8.64 -1.19
C LEU A 69 -0.31 9.73 -0.94
N LYS A 70 -0.64 10.66 -0.05
CA LYS A 70 0.17 11.85 0.18
C LYS A 70 1.03 11.73 1.42
N ASN A 71 2.20 12.37 1.36
CA ASN A 71 3.06 12.60 2.52
C ASN A 71 3.52 11.29 3.17
N ILE A 72 3.99 10.35 2.37
CA ILE A 72 4.48 9.06 2.85
C ILE A 72 5.98 9.18 3.16
N LYS A 73 6.37 8.77 4.34
CA LYS A 73 7.77 8.80 4.77
C LYS A 73 8.58 7.72 4.07
N ASN A 74 9.89 7.91 4.02
CA ASN A 74 10.80 6.89 3.49
C ASN A 74 10.68 5.60 4.29
N GLY A 75 10.68 4.48 3.60
CA GLY A 75 10.57 3.18 4.24
C GLY A 75 10.08 2.11 3.29
N SER A 76 9.92 0.91 3.83
CA SER A 76 9.37 -0.23 3.11
C SER A 76 7.93 -0.46 3.50
N TYR A 77 7.08 -0.63 2.51
CA TYR A 77 5.64 -0.74 2.69
C TYR A 77 5.08 -1.86 1.85
N LEU A 78 3.87 -2.26 2.19
CA LEU A 78 3.06 -3.18 1.39
C LEU A 78 1.80 -2.45 0.95
N LEU A 79 1.65 -2.29 -0.36
CA LEU A 79 0.45 -1.71 -0.93
C LEU A 79 -0.60 -2.81 -1.06
N HIS A 80 -1.77 -2.57 -0.51
CA HIS A 80 -2.91 -3.48 -0.58
C HIS A 80 -4.04 -2.80 -1.32
N VAL A 81 -4.48 -3.41 -2.42
CA VAL A 81 -5.60 -2.90 -3.21
C VAL A 81 -6.70 -3.94 -3.23
N SER A 82 -7.91 -3.53 -2.94
CA SER A 82 -9.06 -4.45 -2.89
C SER A 82 -10.32 -3.79 -3.43
N PHE A 83 -11.16 -4.61 -4.03
CA PHE A 83 -12.48 -4.21 -4.47
C PHE A 83 -13.41 -5.42 -4.42
N VAL A 84 -14.69 -5.17 -4.21
CA VAL A 84 -15.70 -6.25 -4.13
C VAL A 84 -15.73 -7.03 -5.45
N GLY A 85 -15.64 -8.35 -5.36
CA GLY A 85 -15.66 -9.23 -6.52
C GLY A 85 -14.29 -9.46 -7.16
N PHE A 86 -13.23 -8.89 -6.62
CA PHE A 86 -11.88 -9.06 -7.14
C PHE A 86 -10.96 -9.63 -6.07
N ASP A 87 -9.93 -10.35 -6.52
CA ASP A 87 -8.87 -10.79 -5.63
C ASP A 87 -8.04 -9.59 -5.16
N PRO A 88 -7.68 -9.53 -3.88
CA PRO A 88 -6.85 -8.43 -3.40
C PRO A 88 -5.45 -8.51 -3.99
N LEU A 89 -4.90 -7.34 -4.31
CA LEU A 89 -3.54 -7.20 -4.81
C LEU A 89 -2.63 -6.73 -3.69
N TYR A 90 -1.50 -7.40 -3.52
CA TYR A 90 -0.46 -6.99 -2.59
C TYR A 90 0.81 -6.69 -3.39
N GLN A 91 1.34 -5.51 -3.21
CA GLN A 91 2.56 -5.11 -3.92
C GLN A 91 3.56 -4.48 -2.96
N PRO A 92 4.77 -5.07 -2.81
CA PRO A 92 5.82 -4.45 -2.02
C PRO A 92 6.25 -3.13 -2.64
N LEU A 93 6.53 -2.15 -1.81
CA LEU A 93 6.88 -0.81 -2.25
C LEU A 93 7.94 -0.23 -1.34
N ARG A 94 8.96 0.38 -1.94
CA ARG A 94 10.00 1.07 -1.21
C ARG A 94 10.00 2.55 -1.56
N VAL A 95 9.85 3.38 -0.57
CA VAL A 95 9.85 4.84 -0.71
C VAL A 95 11.19 5.36 -0.24
N THR A 96 11.95 6.01 -1.13
CA THR A 96 13.30 6.48 -0.83
C THR A 96 13.43 8.00 -0.85
N GLY A 97 12.41 8.73 -1.28
CA GLY A 97 12.45 10.17 -1.41
C GLY A 97 13.20 10.68 -2.64
N LYS A 98 13.86 9.81 -3.39
CA LYS A 98 14.58 10.20 -4.61
C LYS A 98 13.63 10.56 -5.74
N THR A 99 12.45 9.96 -5.77
CA THR A 99 11.42 10.20 -6.77
C THR A 99 10.15 10.67 -6.08
N ASN A 100 9.62 11.81 -6.49
CA ASN A 100 8.37 12.35 -5.97
C ASN A 100 7.59 13.00 -7.12
N PRO A 101 6.39 12.53 -7.45
CA PRO A 101 5.70 11.38 -6.85
C PRO A 101 6.26 10.04 -7.33
N VAL A 102 6.05 9.01 -6.51
CA VAL A 102 6.30 7.63 -6.92
C VAL A 102 5.13 7.18 -7.78
N LYS A 103 5.37 6.92 -9.05
CA LYS A 103 4.34 6.51 -10.01
C LYS A 103 4.35 4.99 -10.14
N LEU A 104 3.28 4.36 -9.70
CA LEU A 104 3.15 2.90 -9.76
C LEU A 104 2.57 2.42 -11.09
N GLY A 105 1.96 3.32 -11.86
CA GLY A 105 1.33 2.95 -13.11
C GLY A 105 0.00 2.24 -12.89
N LYS A 106 -0.28 1.27 -13.75
CA LYS A 106 -1.54 0.52 -13.71
C LYS A 106 -1.41 -0.68 -12.80
N LEU A 107 -2.34 -0.82 -11.85
CA LEU A 107 -2.44 -1.95 -10.96
C LEU A 107 -3.69 -2.74 -11.35
N ALA A 108 -3.50 -3.95 -11.84
CA ALA A 108 -4.59 -4.77 -12.34
C ALA A 108 -5.13 -5.68 -11.25
N LEU A 109 -6.44 -5.64 -11.03
CA LEU A 109 -7.15 -6.57 -10.15
C LEU A 109 -7.76 -7.69 -10.98
N THR A 110 -7.59 -8.92 -10.50
CA THR A 110 -8.15 -10.11 -11.15
C THR A 110 -9.53 -10.38 -10.57
N ASP A 111 -10.47 -10.72 -11.43
CA ASP A 111 -11.82 -11.09 -11.00
C ASP A 111 -11.76 -12.35 -10.16
N GLY A 112 -12.16 -12.21 -8.90
CA GLY A 112 -12.16 -13.31 -7.95
C GLY A 112 -13.51 -13.99 -7.77
N ALA A 113 -14.55 -13.42 -8.35
CA ALA A 113 -15.92 -13.91 -8.10
C ALA A 113 -16.14 -15.33 -8.59
N ILE A 114 -15.48 -15.70 -9.67
CA ILE A 114 -15.62 -17.02 -10.29
C ILE A 114 -15.02 -18.12 -9.41
N GLN A 115 -14.01 -17.78 -8.64
CA GLN A 115 -13.30 -18.75 -7.81
C GLN A 115 -14.13 -19.30 -6.66
N LEU A 116 -15.16 -18.60 -6.29
CA LEU A 116 -16.06 -19.06 -5.23
C LEU A 116 -16.81 -20.33 -5.61
N GLY A 117 -17.00 -20.58 -6.88
CA GLY A 117 -17.65 -21.79 -7.35
C GLY A 117 -16.73 -23.00 -7.43
N GLU A 118 -15.43 -22.77 -7.42
CA GLU A 118 -14.44 -23.82 -7.60
C GLU A 118 -13.91 -24.38 -6.29
N ALA A 119 -13.91 -23.72 -5.40
CA ALA A 119 -13.28 -24.04 -4.13
C ALA A 119 -11.95 -24.70 -4.00
N VAL A 120 -11.94 -24.54 -4.93
CA VAL A 120 -11.11 -24.77 -4.79
C VAL A 120 -10.35 -25.21 -4.79
N VAL A 121 -10.18 -25.29 -5.44
CA VAL A 121 -9.49 -25.89 -5.47
C VAL A 121 -8.76 -26.09 -5.36
N ILE A 122 -8.50 -26.20 -5.79
CA ILE A 122 -7.79 -26.68 -5.66
C ILE A 122 -6.93 -26.62 -5.40
N GLY A 123 -6.72 -26.60 -5.75
CA GLY A 123 -5.93 -26.78 -5.48
C GLY A 123 -5.20 -26.68 -5.25
N LYS A 124 -4.78 -26.90 -5.35
CA LYS A 124 -4.07 -27.19 -4.97
C LYS A 124 -3.79 -27.79 -4.28
N ALA A 125 -3.96 -28.07 -4.65
CA ALA A 125 -3.83 -28.88 -4.05
C ALA A 125 -3.67 -29.55 -3.91
N PRO A 126 -3.49 -29.91 -4.26
CA PRO A 126 -3.41 -30.86 -4.08
C PRO A 126 -3.13 -31.53 -3.66
N GLU A 127 -2.74 -31.69 -3.91
CA GLU A 127 -2.51 -32.52 -3.51
C GLU A 127 -2.79 -33.13 -2.83
N VAL A 128 -2.88 -33.27 -3.09
CA VAL A 128 -3.18 -34.07 -2.41
C VAL A 128 -3.61 -34.73 -2.11
N THR A 129 -3.51 -35.05 -2.48
CA THR A 129 -3.77 -35.92 -2.15
C THR A 129 -4.19 -36.57 -1.85
N VAL A 130 -4.02 -36.78 -2.11
CA VAL A 130 -4.30 -37.64 -1.73
C VAL A 130 -4.57 -38.37 -1.40
N ARG A 131 -4.32 -38.68 -1.54
CA ARG A 131 -4.44 -39.61 -1.24
C ARG A 131 -4.85 -40.26 -0.83
N ASN A 132 -4.80 -40.26 -1.28
CA ASN A 132 -5.01 -41.13 -0.89
C ASN A 132 -5.48 -41.61 -0.60
N ASP A 133 -5.25 -41.61 -0.91
CA ASP A 133 -5.41 -42.38 -0.61
C ASP A 133 -6.06 -42.85 -0.30
N THR A 134 -5.95 -42.82 -0.53
CA THR A 134 -6.24 -43.57 -0.19
C THR A 134 -6.96 -44.11 -0.04
N MET A 135 -6.77 -44.23 -0.30
CA MET A 135 -7.11 -44.96 -0.14
C MET A 135 -7.59 -45.63 0.09
N GLU A 136 -7.37 -45.69 0.00
CA GLU A 136 -7.49 -46.63 0.18
C GLU A 136 -7.95 -47.16 0.58
N TYR A 137 -7.93 -47.41 0.43
CA TYR A 137 -8.09 -48.19 0.84
C TYR A 137 -8.57 -48.64 1.30
N ASN A 138 -8.26 -48.63 1.13
CA ASN A 138 -8.57 -49.42 1.57
C ASN A 138 -8.83 -49.98 2.11
#